data_617adf455b4a29042051afe8cf343dfd
#
_entry.id   617adf455b4a29042051afe8cf343dfd
#
_cell.length_a   1.000
_cell.length_b   1.000
_cell.length_c   1.000
_cell.angle_alpha   90.00
_cell.angle_beta   90.00
_cell.angle_gamma   90.00
#
_symmetry.space_group_name_H-M   'P 1'
#
loop_
_entity.id
_entity.type
_entity.pdbx_description
1 polymer ?
#
loop_
_entity_poly.entity_id
_entity_poly.type
_entity_poly.pdbx_seq_one_letter_code
_entity_poly.pdbx_strand_id
1 'polypeptide(L)'
;MPQNITTGFRALVDAAEREIETLPIEEALSLHGKEDVVFVDIRDIRELDREGRMPGAFHCPRGMLEFWIDPHSPYHKPIFAEDKRFVFFCHAGWRSALATQTAQHMGLKPVAHIAGGFGAWKKAGAPIEPPKAAKP
;
A
#
# COMPACT_ATOMS: atom_id res chain seq x y z
N MET A 1 -19.47 -26.87 15.75
CA MET A 1 -19.38 -27.01 14.28
C MET A 1 -18.22 -26.17 13.74
N PRO A 2 -17.42 -26.73 12.87
CA PRO A 2 -16.39 -25.90 12.25
C PRO A 2 -17.01 -24.82 11.37
N GLN A 3 -16.26 -23.72 11.18
CA GLN A 3 -16.70 -22.64 10.32
C GLN A 3 -16.74 -23.12 8.86
N ASN A 4 -17.65 -22.55 8.09
CA ASN A 4 -17.74 -22.78 6.66
C ASN A 4 -17.48 -21.47 5.93
N ILE A 5 -16.22 -21.22 5.58
CA ILE A 5 -15.85 -19.99 4.89
C ILE A 5 -16.30 -20.10 3.44
N THR A 6 -17.21 -19.22 3.04
CA THR A 6 -17.80 -19.26 1.70
C THR A 6 -17.10 -18.36 0.68
N THR A 7 -16.33 -17.38 1.16
CA THR A 7 -15.59 -16.47 0.28
C THR A 7 -14.15 -16.43 0.75
N GLY A 8 -13.23 -16.96 -0.06
CA GLY A 8 -11.83 -16.98 0.26
C GLY A 8 -11.13 -15.67 -0.06
N PHE A 9 -9.89 -15.54 0.44
CA PHE A 9 -9.15 -14.30 0.25
C PHE A 9 -8.87 -14.03 -1.24
N ARG A 10 -8.65 -15.05 -2.07
CA ARG A 10 -8.40 -14.84 -3.50
C ARG A 10 -9.60 -14.23 -4.20
N ALA A 11 -10.80 -14.68 -3.84
CA ALA A 11 -12.01 -14.09 -4.39
C ALA A 11 -12.14 -12.62 -3.99
N LEU A 12 -11.78 -12.28 -2.75
CA LEU A 12 -11.80 -10.89 -2.27
C LEU A 12 -10.77 -10.03 -3.01
N VAL A 13 -9.55 -10.55 -3.18
CA VAL A 13 -8.49 -9.84 -3.90
C VAL A 13 -8.85 -9.65 -5.37
N ASP A 14 -9.36 -10.70 -6.03
CA ASP A 14 -9.75 -10.63 -7.43
C ASP A 14 -10.88 -9.60 -7.62
N ALA A 15 -11.85 -9.58 -6.73
CA ALA A 15 -12.93 -8.60 -6.77
C ALA A 15 -12.39 -7.17 -6.59
N ALA A 16 -11.46 -6.99 -5.65
CA ALA A 16 -10.84 -5.68 -5.43
C ALA A 16 -10.10 -5.22 -6.69
N GLU A 17 -9.31 -6.10 -7.29
CA GLU A 17 -8.51 -5.75 -8.47
C GLU A 17 -9.36 -5.38 -9.67
N ARG A 18 -10.59 -5.89 -9.76
CA ARG A 18 -11.52 -5.47 -10.82
C ARG A 18 -12.05 -4.05 -10.63
N GLU A 19 -11.98 -3.50 -9.41
CA GLU A 19 -12.52 -2.18 -9.11
C GLU A 19 -11.45 -1.09 -9.08
N ILE A 20 -10.18 -1.46 -8.91
CA ILE A 20 -9.10 -0.50 -8.66
C ILE A 20 -8.10 -0.49 -9.81
N GLU A 21 -7.27 0.55 -9.82
CA GLU A 21 -6.14 0.63 -10.74
C GLU A 21 -4.96 -0.15 -10.17
N THR A 22 -4.39 -1.03 -11.00
CA THR A 22 -3.19 -1.79 -10.66
C THR A 22 -2.06 -1.33 -11.57
N LEU A 23 -0.99 -0.79 -10.99
CA LEU A 23 0.14 -0.27 -11.74
C LEU A 23 1.17 -1.39 -11.97
N PRO A 24 1.60 -1.62 -13.20
CA PRO A 24 2.77 -2.46 -13.43
C PRO A 24 4.00 -1.78 -12.84
N ILE A 25 5.03 -2.57 -12.55
CA ILE A 25 6.20 -2.06 -11.84
C ILE A 25 6.89 -0.91 -12.58
N GLU A 26 6.91 -0.96 -13.92
CA GLU A 26 7.54 0.09 -14.73
C GLU A 26 6.84 1.44 -14.52
N GLU A 27 5.52 1.42 -14.42
CA GLU A 27 4.74 2.63 -14.20
C GLU A 27 4.96 3.18 -12.80
N ALA A 28 5.03 2.29 -11.80
CA ALA A 28 5.34 2.69 -10.44
C ALA A 28 6.71 3.36 -10.36
N LEU A 29 7.70 2.79 -11.05
CA LEU A 29 9.04 3.36 -11.13
C LEU A 29 9.02 4.77 -11.70
N SER A 30 8.23 5.01 -12.74
CA SER A 30 8.14 6.33 -13.38
C SER A 30 7.47 7.38 -12.49
N LEU A 31 6.65 6.95 -11.53
CA LEU A 31 5.97 7.85 -10.62
C LEU A 31 6.77 8.18 -9.36
N HIS A 32 7.79 7.38 -9.06
CA HIS A 32 8.57 7.56 -7.83
C HIS A 32 9.32 8.90 -7.86
N GLY A 33 9.19 9.65 -6.78
CA GLY A 33 9.84 10.95 -6.65
C GLY A 33 9.02 12.13 -7.16
N LYS A 34 7.85 11.90 -7.75
CA LYS A 34 6.99 12.99 -8.19
C LYS A 34 6.27 13.60 -7.01
N GLU A 35 6.20 14.93 -6.97
CA GLU A 35 5.63 15.67 -5.84
C GLU A 35 4.13 15.44 -5.66
N ASP A 36 3.41 15.15 -6.74
CA ASP A 36 1.96 14.92 -6.71
C ASP A 36 1.58 13.47 -6.46
N VAL A 37 2.56 12.62 -6.15
CA VAL A 37 2.33 11.19 -5.89
C VAL A 37 2.82 10.84 -4.50
N VAL A 38 1.96 10.19 -3.72
CA VAL A 38 2.30 9.66 -2.40
C VAL A 38 2.27 8.13 -2.48
N PHE A 39 3.41 7.50 -2.27
CA PHE A 39 3.47 6.04 -2.10
C PHE A 39 3.20 5.72 -0.64
N VAL A 40 2.27 4.80 -0.42
CA VAL A 40 1.84 4.41 0.93
C VAL A 40 2.17 2.94 1.16
N ASP A 41 3.10 2.69 2.07
CA ASP A 41 3.50 1.34 2.46
C ASP A 41 2.59 0.88 3.59
N ILE A 42 1.81 -0.16 3.36
CA ILE A 42 0.85 -0.65 4.35
C ILE A 42 1.32 -1.89 5.11
N ARG A 43 2.61 -2.24 4.95
CA ARG A 43 3.17 -3.39 5.65
C ARG A 43 3.31 -3.13 7.15
N ASP A 44 3.51 -4.19 7.91
CA ASP A 44 3.87 -4.11 9.32
C ASP A 44 5.28 -3.50 9.45
N ILE A 45 5.50 -2.70 10.49
CA ILE A 45 6.79 -2.02 10.68
C ILE A 45 7.97 -3.01 10.73
N ARG A 46 7.75 -4.22 11.22
CA ARG A 46 8.80 -5.24 11.26
C ARG A 46 9.23 -5.68 9.88
N GLU A 47 8.33 -5.64 8.90
CA GLU A 47 8.68 -5.96 7.50
C GLU A 47 9.60 -4.88 6.92
N LEU A 48 9.33 -3.61 7.22
CA LEU A 48 10.19 -2.52 6.78
C LEU A 48 11.59 -2.64 7.38
N ASP A 49 11.65 -2.97 8.67
CA ASP A 49 12.94 -3.12 9.37
C ASP A 49 13.74 -4.31 8.86
N ARG A 50 13.05 -5.40 8.50
CA ARG A 50 13.68 -6.65 8.05
C ARG A 50 14.07 -6.62 6.57
N GLU A 51 13.25 -6.01 5.74
CA GLU A 51 13.39 -6.12 4.28
C GLU A 51 13.75 -4.81 3.59
N GLY A 52 13.78 -3.72 4.34
CA GLY A 52 14.05 -2.41 3.77
C GLY A 52 12.77 -1.70 3.38
N ARG A 53 12.91 -0.49 2.89
CA ARG A 53 11.77 0.37 2.57
C ARG A 53 12.00 1.16 1.30
N MET A 54 10.91 1.58 0.67
CA MET A 54 10.94 2.47 -0.48
C MET A 54 11.26 3.88 0.01
N PRO A 55 12.30 4.53 -0.55
CA PRO A 55 12.61 5.92 -0.15
C PRO A 55 11.43 6.84 -0.38
N GLY A 56 11.11 7.65 0.62
CA GLY A 56 10.06 8.65 0.52
C GLY A 56 8.63 8.13 0.70
N ALA A 57 8.44 6.83 0.84
CA ALA A 57 7.10 6.29 1.04
C ALA A 57 6.59 6.62 2.45
N PHE A 58 5.29 6.91 2.51
CA PHE A 58 4.61 7.13 3.79
C PHE A 58 4.16 5.78 4.36
N HIS A 59 4.54 5.50 5.59
CA HIS A 59 4.14 4.26 6.24
C HIS A 59 2.79 4.40 6.93
N CYS A 60 1.83 3.60 6.49
CA CYS A 60 0.50 3.53 7.09
C CYS A 60 0.16 2.06 7.30
N PRO A 61 0.40 1.50 8.49
CA PRO A 61 0.07 0.09 8.73
C PRO A 61 -1.40 -0.17 8.38
N ARG A 62 -1.67 -1.32 7.76
CA ARG A 62 -3.01 -1.63 7.27
C ARG A 62 -4.09 -1.42 8.33
N GLY A 63 -3.80 -1.76 9.59
CA GLY A 63 -4.76 -1.64 10.68
C GLY A 63 -5.17 -0.21 11.01
N MET A 64 -4.43 0.79 10.56
CA MET A 64 -4.73 2.20 10.82
C MET A 64 -5.33 2.93 9.61
N LEU A 65 -5.43 2.27 8.47
CA LEU A 65 -5.74 2.94 7.21
C LEU A 65 -7.02 3.77 7.27
N GLU A 66 -8.13 3.17 7.66
CA GLU A 66 -9.42 3.85 7.69
C GLU A 66 -9.41 5.02 8.65
N PHE A 67 -8.75 4.84 9.80
CA PHE A 67 -8.69 5.87 10.84
C PHE A 67 -7.79 7.03 10.46
N TRP A 68 -6.77 6.80 9.64
CA TRP A 68 -5.87 7.85 9.19
C TRP A 68 -6.43 8.61 7.98
N ILE A 69 -7.24 7.94 7.15
CA ILE A 69 -7.87 8.58 5.98
C ILE A 69 -9.02 9.49 6.38
N ASP A 70 -9.86 9.06 7.33
CA ASP A 70 -11.08 9.78 7.68
C ASP A 70 -10.76 11.08 8.43
N PRO A 71 -11.10 12.27 7.86
CA PRO A 71 -10.82 13.55 8.51
C PRO A 71 -11.58 13.78 9.81
N HIS A 72 -12.62 12.99 10.05
CA HIS A 72 -13.39 13.07 11.31
C HIS A 72 -12.86 12.11 12.38
N SER A 73 -11.88 11.29 12.05
CA SER A 73 -11.24 10.38 13.00
C SER A 73 -10.28 11.16 13.90
N PRO A 74 -10.19 10.83 15.20
CA PRO A 74 -9.18 11.45 16.08
C PRO A 74 -7.75 11.09 15.67
N TYR A 75 -7.58 10.08 14.81
CA TYR A 75 -6.26 9.64 14.34
C TYR A 75 -5.93 10.09 12.92
N HIS A 76 -6.73 10.96 12.34
CA HIS A 76 -6.53 11.42 10.97
C HIS A 76 -5.11 11.94 10.72
N LYS A 77 -4.54 11.56 9.57
CA LYS A 77 -3.23 12.06 9.11
C LYS A 77 -3.46 13.01 7.93
N PRO A 78 -3.00 14.27 8.06
CA PRO A 78 -3.27 15.29 7.04
C PRO A 78 -2.80 14.97 5.62
N ILE A 79 -1.82 14.08 5.46
CA ILE A 79 -1.34 13.70 4.13
C ILE A 79 -2.47 13.13 3.28
N PHE A 80 -3.45 12.46 3.90
CA PHE A 80 -4.58 11.91 3.17
C PHE A 80 -5.62 12.94 2.74
N ALA A 81 -5.48 14.17 3.20
CA ALA A 81 -6.34 15.28 2.76
C ALA A 81 -5.72 16.07 1.60
N GLU A 82 -4.49 15.78 1.22
CA GLU A 82 -3.82 16.50 0.14
C GLU A 82 -4.33 16.03 -1.22
N ASP A 83 -4.36 16.95 -2.17
CA ASP A 83 -4.78 16.67 -3.54
C ASP A 83 -3.63 15.99 -4.30
N LYS A 84 -3.47 14.71 -4.04
CA LYS A 84 -2.38 13.91 -4.61
C LYS A 84 -2.91 12.56 -5.07
N ARG A 85 -2.10 11.88 -5.87
CA ARG A 85 -2.35 10.49 -6.26
C ARG A 85 -1.72 9.59 -5.20
N PHE A 86 -2.50 8.64 -4.68
CA PHE A 86 -2.01 7.72 -3.65
C PHE A 86 -1.80 6.34 -4.26
N VAL A 87 -0.59 5.81 -4.10
CA VAL A 87 -0.21 4.49 -4.62
C VAL A 87 0.15 3.60 -3.44
N PHE A 88 -0.71 2.65 -3.16
CA PHE A 88 -0.55 1.72 -2.05
C PHE A 88 0.29 0.52 -2.45
N PHE A 89 1.04 -0.03 -1.51
CA PHE A 89 1.74 -1.28 -1.76
C PHE A 89 1.96 -2.05 -0.46
N CYS A 90 2.10 -3.35 -0.61
CA CYS A 90 2.51 -4.25 0.45
C CYS A 90 3.64 -5.11 -0.09
N HIS A 91 3.85 -6.33 0.42
CA HIS A 91 4.94 -7.16 -0.09
C HIS A 91 4.64 -7.75 -1.48
N ALA A 92 3.48 -8.38 -1.64
CA ALA A 92 3.15 -9.14 -2.86
C ALA A 92 1.91 -8.62 -3.61
N GLY A 93 1.12 -7.75 -3.01
CA GLY A 93 -0.03 -7.13 -3.68
C GLY A 93 -1.41 -7.56 -3.15
N TRP A 94 -1.50 -8.52 -2.25
CA TRP A 94 -2.80 -8.97 -1.74
C TRP A 94 -3.41 -7.96 -0.76
N ARG A 95 -2.65 -7.60 0.26
CA ARG A 95 -3.11 -6.63 1.26
C ARG A 95 -3.38 -5.27 0.62
N SER A 96 -2.53 -4.87 -0.32
CA SER A 96 -2.67 -3.56 -0.96
C SER A 96 -3.86 -3.51 -1.92
N ALA A 97 -4.25 -4.63 -2.55
CA ALA A 97 -5.46 -4.67 -3.36
C ALA A 97 -6.69 -4.36 -2.48
N LEU A 98 -6.79 -5.02 -1.34
CA LEU A 98 -7.90 -4.81 -0.40
C LEU A 98 -7.87 -3.41 0.21
N ALA A 99 -6.68 -2.92 0.55
CA ALA A 99 -6.51 -1.58 1.12
C ALA A 99 -6.90 -0.50 0.11
N THR A 100 -6.50 -0.64 -1.13
CA THR A 100 -6.82 0.31 -2.19
C THR A 100 -8.32 0.36 -2.45
N GLN A 101 -8.96 -0.80 -2.47
CA GLN A 101 -10.41 -0.90 -2.59
C GLN A 101 -11.10 -0.15 -1.44
N THR A 102 -10.67 -0.38 -0.22
CA THR A 102 -11.22 0.30 0.96
C THR A 102 -11.04 1.81 0.85
N ALA A 103 -9.83 2.27 0.50
CA ALA A 103 -9.56 3.69 0.35
C ALA A 103 -10.45 4.33 -0.72
N GLN A 104 -10.62 3.64 -1.84
CA GLN A 104 -11.47 4.10 -2.93
C GLN A 104 -12.94 4.20 -2.49
N HIS A 105 -13.42 3.19 -1.76
CA HIS A 105 -14.79 3.20 -1.23
C HIS A 105 -15.00 4.34 -0.22
N MET A 106 -13.95 4.76 0.48
CA MET A 106 -14.02 5.90 1.39
C MET A 106 -14.02 7.25 0.66
N GLY A 107 -13.70 7.26 -0.63
CA GLY A 107 -13.67 8.47 -1.42
C GLY A 107 -12.29 9.05 -1.70
N LEU A 108 -11.23 8.40 -1.23
CA LEU A 108 -9.87 8.82 -1.56
C LEU A 108 -9.62 8.55 -3.05
N LYS A 109 -9.16 9.57 -3.78
CA LYS A 109 -8.94 9.43 -5.22
C LYS A 109 -7.99 10.50 -5.74
N PRO A 110 -7.19 10.19 -6.80
CA PRO A 110 -7.06 8.88 -7.42
C PRO A 110 -6.19 7.93 -6.59
N VAL A 111 -6.50 6.67 -6.64
CA VAL A 111 -5.76 5.63 -5.92
C VAL A 111 -5.39 4.49 -6.86
N ALA A 112 -4.29 3.80 -6.54
CA ALA A 112 -3.83 2.62 -7.26
C ALA A 112 -2.98 1.78 -6.30
N HIS A 113 -2.64 0.55 -6.72
CA HIS A 113 -1.62 -0.20 -6.01
C HIS A 113 -0.61 -0.81 -6.99
N ILE A 114 0.53 -1.24 -6.47
CA ILE A 114 1.62 -1.76 -7.29
C ILE A 114 1.47 -3.26 -7.46
N ALA A 115 1.41 -3.73 -8.72
CA ALA A 115 1.45 -5.15 -9.02
C ALA A 115 2.72 -5.77 -8.46
N GLY A 116 2.58 -6.83 -7.68
CA GLY A 116 3.73 -7.51 -7.06
C GLY A 116 4.37 -6.80 -5.89
N GLY A 117 3.91 -5.58 -5.56
CA GLY A 117 4.31 -4.85 -4.36
C GLY A 117 5.80 -4.58 -4.21
N PHE A 118 6.26 -4.52 -2.96
CA PHE A 118 7.66 -4.26 -2.64
C PHE A 118 8.60 -5.35 -3.19
N GLY A 119 8.12 -6.59 -3.26
CA GLY A 119 8.89 -7.68 -3.86
C GLY A 119 9.24 -7.39 -5.31
N ALA A 120 8.26 -6.93 -6.11
CA ALA A 120 8.48 -6.56 -7.50
C ALA A 120 9.38 -5.33 -7.61
N TRP A 121 9.20 -4.34 -6.73
CA TRP A 121 10.02 -3.13 -6.67
C TRP A 121 11.49 -3.49 -6.48
N LYS A 122 11.76 -4.34 -5.49
CA LYS A 122 13.11 -4.79 -5.18
C LYS A 122 13.73 -5.60 -6.31
N LYS A 123 12.95 -6.51 -6.89
CA LYS A 123 13.38 -7.36 -8.00
C LYS A 123 13.72 -6.55 -9.25
N ALA A 124 13.05 -5.43 -9.45
CA ALA A 124 13.32 -4.53 -10.58
C ALA A 124 14.59 -3.70 -10.38
N GLY A 125 15.26 -3.83 -9.25
CA GLY A 125 16.46 -3.06 -8.97
C GLY A 125 16.19 -1.61 -8.61
N ALA A 126 14.96 -1.29 -8.22
CA ALA A 126 14.56 0.06 -7.83
C ALA A 126 15.23 0.47 -6.51
N PRO A 127 15.31 1.80 -6.24
CA PRO A 127 15.97 2.25 -5.00
C PRO A 127 15.24 1.76 -3.76
N ILE A 128 16.01 1.29 -2.78
CA ILE A 128 15.50 0.92 -1.47
C ILE A 128 16.44 1.45 -0.39
N GLU A 129 15.86 1.82 0.74
CA GLU A 129 16.63 2.01 1.96
C GLU A 129 16.84 0.63 2.56
N PRO A 130 18.09 0.26 2.89
CA PRO A 130 18.38 -1.12 3.30
C PRO A 130 17.71 -1.48 4.62
N PRO A 131 17.60 -2.80 4.92
CA PRO A 131 17.12 -3.25 6.21
C PRO A 131 17.96 -2.68 7.35
N LYS A 132 17.36 -2.54 8.52
CA LYS A 132 18.12 -2.12 9.69
C LYS A 132 19.16 -3.17 10.01
N ALA A 133 20.39 -2.72 10.24
CA ALA A 133 21.46 -3.63 10.67
C ALA A 133 21.10 -4.23 12.01
N ALA A 134 21.40 -5.53 12.17
CA ALA A 134 21.25 -6.17 13.46
C ALA A 134 22.19 -5.49 14.44
N LYS A 135 21.69 -5.20 15.64
CA LYS A 135 22.55 -4.63 16.68
C LYS A 135 23.52 -5.70 17.18
N PRO A 136 24.79 -5.34 17.38
CA PRO A 136 25.76 -6.27 17.91
C PRO A 136 25.42 -6.70 19.35
#